data_463b653b75760e048f6ee66ab4ee9830
#
_entry.id   463b653b75760e048f6ee66ab4ee9830
#
_cell.length_a   1.000
_cell.length_b   1.000
_cell.length_c   1.000
_cell.angle_alpha   90.00
_cell.angle_beta   90.00
_cell.angle_gamma   90.00
#
_symmetry.space_group_name_H-M   'P 1'
#
loop_
_entity.id
_entity.type
_entity.pdbx_description
1 polymer ?
#
loop_
_entity_poly.entity_id
_entity_poly.type
_entity_poly.pdbx_seq_one_letter_code
_entity_poly.pdbx_strand_id
1 'polypeptide(L)'
;WQIGFFRRTIQKNLHPSYSCKYDGCCIIDKITRNQCQLCRFKKCIAVGMAMDLVLDDSKRVAKRRLIEENREKRKKEEMVKSLKTRPEPTSSEWELIRMVTEAHRHTNAQGSHWKQKRKFLVIYIGVLQAKPEDIGQSPVAPTSDGDKVDLEAFSEFTKIITPAITRVVDFAKKLSMFSELPCEDQIILLKGCCMEIMSLRAAVRYDPESETLTLSGEMAVKREQLKNGGLGVVSDAIFDLGKSLAQFNLDDTEVALLQAVLLMSSDRTGLTCVEKIEKCQEMFLLAFEHYINYRKHNIPHFWPKLLMKVTDLRMIGACHASRFLHMKVECPTELFPPLFLEVFEDQDV
;
A
#
# COMPACT_ATOMS: atom_id res chain seq x y z
N TRP A 1 -32.35 -9.94 21.40
CA TRP A 1 -31.94 -10.49 22.70
C TRP A 1 -32.57 -11.85 22.97
N GLN A 2 -33.85 -12.06 22.67
CA GLN A 2 -34.52 -13.34 22.86
C GLN A 2 -34.00 -14.42 21.89
N ILE A 3 -33.73 -14.05 20.63
CA ILE A 3 -33.23 -14.97 19.60
C ILE A 3 -31.93 -15.65 20.05
N GLY A 4 -31.00 -14.91 20.61
CA GLY A 4 -29.71 -15.45 21.08
C GLY A 4 -29.85 -16.38 22.28
N PHE A 5 -30.76 -16.08 23.19
CA PHE A 5 -31.09 -16.99 24.32
C PHE A 5 -31.73 -18.27 23.81
N PHE A 6 -32.81 -18.18 23.05
CA PHE A 6 -33.55 -19.31 22.51
C PHE A 6 -32.64 -20.26 21.72
N ARG A 7 -31.83 -19.70 20.81
CA ARG A 7 -30.87 -20.48 20.03
C ARG A 7 -29.88 -21.24 20.90
N ARG A 8 -29.25 -20.60 21.91
CA ARG A 8 -28.33 -21.30 22.82
C ARG A 8 -29.01 -22.37 23.63
N THR A 9 -30.24 -22.12 24.07
CA THR A 9 -31.04 -23.09 24.84
C THR A 9 -31.32 -24.37 24.04
N ILE A 10 -31.68 -24.23 22.77
CA ILE A 10 -31.93 -25.36 21.88
C ILE A 10 -30.63 -26.08 21.52
N GLN A 11 -29.60 -25.34 21.08
CA GLN A 11 -28.32 -25.92 20.63
C GLN A 11 -27.60 -26.71 21.73
N LYS A 12 -27.72 -26.28 22.97
CA LYS A 12 -27.12 -26.96 24.12
C LYS A 12 -28.08 -27.90 24.87
N ASN A 13 -29.29 -28.06 24.34
CA ASN A 13 -30.34 -28.85 24.98
C ASN A 13 -30.58 -28.51 26.46
N LEU A 14 -30.58 -27.20 26.78
CA LEU A 14 -30.67 -26.74 28.16
C LEU A 14 -32.10 -26.67 28.70
N HIS A 15 -33.12 -26.63 27.83
CA HIS A 15 -34.53 -26.44 28.22
C HIS A 15 -35.09 -27.50 29.16
N PRO A 16 -34.68 -28.77 29.11
CA PRO A 16 -35.17 -29.77 30.07
C PRO A 16 -34.68 -29.54 31.50
N SER A 17 -33.54 -28.87 31.66
CA SER A 17 -32.97 -28.58 32.99
C SER A 17 -33.52 -27.31 33.62
N TYR A 18 -34.33 -26.53 32.89
CA TYR A 18 -34.86 -25.28 33.42
C TYR A 18 -36.03 -25.56 34.38
N SER A 19 -35.98 -24.99 35.57
CA SER A 19 -37.03 -24.99 36.57
C SER A 19 -37.43 -23.57 36.95
N CYS A 20 -38.70 -23.38 37.29
CA CYS A 20 -39.21 -22.13 37.84
C CYS A 20 -39.25 -22.23 39.36
N LYS A 21 -38.70 -21.24 40.06
CA LYS A 21 -38.72 -21.16 41.51
C LYS A 21 -40.02 -20.56 42.08
N TYR A 22 -40.92 -20.14 41.15
CA TYR A 22 -42.21 -19.47 41.43
C TYR A 22 -43.34 -20.25 40.74
N ASP A 23 -44.45 -19.63 40.54
CA ASP A 23 -45.69 -20.26 40.03
C ASP A 23 -45.70 -20.58 38.53
N GLY A 24 -44.58 -20.48 37.84
CA GLY A 24 -44.50 -20.77 36.40
C GLY A 24 -45.02 -19.64 35.49
N CYS A 25 -45.41 -18.52 36.03
CA CYS A 25 -46.03 -17.36 35.37
C CYS A 25 -45.21 -16.07 35.53
N CYS A 26 -43.87 -16.15 35.65
CA CYS A 26 -43.01 -14.99 35.83
C CYS A 26 -43.17 -13.98 34.72
N ILE A 27 -43.26 -12.70 35.04
CA ILE A 27 -43.25 -11.61 34.07
C ILE A 27 -41.84 -11.50 33.50
N ILE A 28 -41.75 -11.63 32.18
CA ILE A 28 -40.46 -11.56 31.43
C ILE A 28 -40.49 -10.31 30.56
N ASP A 29 -39.67 -9.33 30.95
CA ASP A 29 -39.45 -8.07 30.25
C ASP A 29 -37.96 -7.81 30.08
N LYS A 30 -37.56 -6.56 29.76
CA LYS A 30 -36.16 -6.15 29.57
C LYS A 30 -35.33 -6.27 30.87
N ILE A 31 -35.95 -6.08 32.04
CA ILE A 31 -35.28 -6.04 33.33
C ILE A 31 -35.27 -7.44 33.94
N THR A 32 -36.43 -8.15 33.93
CA THR A 32 -36.65 -9.42 34.62
C THR A 32 -36.24 -10.65 33.83
N ARG A 33 -35.90 -10.53 32.56
CA ARG A 33 -35.61 -11.61 31.62
C ARG A 33 -34.56 -12.64 32.07
N ASN A 34 -33.70 -12.30 33.01
CA ASN A 34 -32.65 -13.19 33.51
C ASN A 34 -33.05 -13.91 34.83
N GLN A 35 -34.18 -13.55 35.43
CA GLN A 35 -34.61 -14.07 36.71
C GLN A 35 -35.16 -15.52 36.60
N CYS A 36 -35.87 -15.86 35.52
CA CYS A 36 -36.39 -17.17 35.30
C CYS A 36 -36.20 -17.67 33.87
N GLN A 37 -35.34 -18.66 33.71
CA GLN A 37 -35.01 -19.21 32.39
C GLN A 37 -36.17 -20.02 31.80
N LEU A 38 -36.93 -20.77 32.65
CA LEU A 38 -38.09 -21.54 32.20
C LEU A 38 -39.18 -20.61 31.62
N CYS A 39 -39.62 -19.63 32.37
CA CYS A 39 -40.65 -18.69 31.92
C CYS A 39 -40.22 -17.89 30.70
N ARG A 40 -38.92 -17.53 30.63
CA ARG A 40 -38.33 -16.92 29.45
C ARG A 40 -38.41 -17.83 28.22
N PHE A 41 -38.09 -19.12 28.37
CA PHE A 41 -38.16 -20.07 27.29
C PHE A 41 -39.62 -20.31 26.84
N LYS A 42 -40.56 -20.51 27.79
CA LYS A 42 -41.99 -20.60 27.50
C LYS A 42 -42.51 -19.41 26.73
N LYS A 43 -42.08 -18.18 27.11
CA LYS A 43 -42.44 -16.96 26.39
C LYS A 43 -41.91 -16.95 24.96
N CYS A 44 -40.71 -17.47 24.70
CA CYS A 44 -40.15 -17.57 23.34
C CYS A 44 -41.06 -18.48 22.47
N ILE A 45 -41.48 -19.64 23.00
CA ILE A 45 -42.40 -20.55 22.29
C ILE A 45 -43.77 -19.88 22.07
N ALA A 46 -44.32 -19.21 23.08
CA ALA A 46 -45.61 -18.57 23.01
C ALA A 46 -45.69 -17.44 21.97
N VAL A 47 -44.55 -16.76 21.69
CA VAL A 47 -44.47 -15.73 20.63
C VAL A 47 -44.10 -16.32 19.26
N GLY A 48 -44.13 -17.66 19.09
CA GLY A 48 -43.95 -18.33 17.80
C GLY A 48 -42.52 -18.69 17.43
N MET A 49 -41.59 -18.70 18.39
CA MET A 49 -40.21 -19.16 18.09
C MET A 49 -40.20 -20.70 18.00
N ALA A 50 -39.92 -21.23 16.82
CA ALA A 50 -39.93 -22.65 16.51
C ALA A 50 -38.54 -23.29 16.74
N MET A 51 -38.52 -24.44 17.42
CA MET A 51 -37.27 -25.14 17.77
C MET A 51 -36.63 -25.82 16.58
N ASP A 52 -37.40 -26.29 15.63
CA ASP A 52 -36.98 -26.95 14.40
C ASP A 52 -36.25 -26.02 13.43
N LEU A 53 -36.46 -24.72 13.57
CA LEU A 53 -35.72 -23.70 12.80
C LEU A 53 -34.31 -23.41 13.33
N VAL A 54 -33.97 -23.94 14.49
CA VAL A 54 -32.63 -23.77 15.06
C VAL A 54 -31.73 -24.92 14.57
N LEU A 55 -30.89 -24.60 13.59
CA LEU A 55 -29.92 -25.56 13.07
C LEU A 55 -28.91 -25.97 14.14
N ASP A 56 -28.60 -27.24 14.20
CA ASP A 56 -27.47 -27.75 14.97
C ASP A 56 -26.13 -27.21 14.44
N ASP A 57 -25.09 -27.35 15.22
CA ASP A 57 -23.78 -26.78 14.88
C ASP A 57 -23.19 -27.40 13.61
N SER A 58 -23.38 -28.69 13.38
CA SER A 58 -22.88 -29.38 12.20
C SER A 58 -23.54 -28.88 10.91
N LYS A 59 -24.87 -28.80 10.91
CA LYS A 59 -25.62 -28.25 9.76
C LYS A 59 -25.34 -26.79 9.53
N ARG A 60 -25.07 -26.02 10.58
CA ARG A 60 -24.70 -24.61 10.48
C ARG A 60 -23.33 -24.44 9.82
N VAL A 61 -22.34 -25.25 10.24
CA VAL A 61 -20.99 -25.23 9.65
C VAL A 61 -21.05 -25.66 8.19
N ALA A 62 -21.77 -26.75 7.89
CA ALA A 62 -21.96 -27.22 6.52
C ALA A 62 -22.63 -26.16 5.63
N LYS A 63 -23.68 -25.49 6.14
CA LYS A 63 -24.33 -24.38 5.39
C LYS A 63 -23.40 -23.19 5.15
N ARG A 64 -22.59 -22.82 6.14
CA ARG A 64 -21.59 -21.75 5.96
C ARG A 64 -20.57 -22.11 4.88
N ARG A 65 -20.02 -23.31 4.95
CA ARG A 65 -19.07 -23.82 3.98
C ARG A 65 -19.65 -23.79 2.56
N LEU A 66 -20.86 -24.27 2.37
CA LEU A 66 -21.54 -24.25 1.08
C LEU A 66 -21.77 -22.82 0.56
N ILE A 67 -22.13 -21.88 1.44
CA ILE A 67 -22.28 -20.46 1.07
C ILE A 67 -20.94 -19.87 0.63
N GLU A 68 -19.86 -20.17 1.32
CA GLU A 68 -18.51 -19.72 1.00
C GLU A 68 -18.05 -20.28 -0.35
N GLU A 69 -18.18 -21.59 -0.54
CA GLU A 69 -17.85 -22.27 -1.81
C GLU A 69 -18.65 -21.68 -3.00
N ASN A 70 -19.95 -21.44 -2.83
CA ASN A 70 -20.78 -20.83 -3.85
C ASN A 70 -20.42 -19.36 -4.13
N ARG A 71 -19.96 -18.62 -3.12
CA ARG A 71 -19.48 -17.24 -3.25
C ARG A 71 -18.18 -17.20 -4.03
N GLU A 72 -17.25 -18.08 -3.72
CA GLU A 72 -15.98 -18.21 -4.44
C GLU A 72 -16.20 -18.64 -5.89
N LYS A 73 -17.06 -19.61 -6.13
CA LYS A 73 -17.42 -20.06 -7.48
C LYS A 73 -18.00 -18.91 -8.32
N ARG A 74 -18.96 -18.16 -7.76
CA ARG A 74 -19.52 -16.99 -8.46
C ARG A 74 -18.47 -15.92 -8.77
N LYS A 75 -17.60 -15.61 -7.80
CA LYS A 75 -16.50 -14.65 -8.04
C LYS A 75 -15.59 -15.11 -9.18
N LYS A 76 -15.26 -16.39 -9.22
CA LYS A 76 -14.43 -16.98 -10.26
C LYS A 76 -15.12 -16.93 -11.64
N GLU A 77 -16.40 -17.26 -11.70
CA GLU A 77 -17.19 -17.19 -12.94
C GLU A 77 -17.35 -15.76 -13.46
N GLU A 78 -17.62 -14.80 -12.59
CA GLU A 78 -17.67 -13.36 -12.94
C GLU A 78 -16.33 -12.85 -13.45
N MET A 79 -15.22 -13.25 -12.79
CA MET A 79 -13.89 -12.88 -13.25
C MET A 79 -13.59 -13.43 -14.63
N VAL A 80 -13.83 -14.71 -14.89
CA VAL A 80 -13.62 -15.34 -16.20
C VAL A 80 -14.49 -14.68 -17.27
N LYS A 81 -15.75 -14.37 -16.96
CA LYS A 81 -16.65 -13.68 -17.88
C LYS A 81 -16.16 -12.26 -18.20
N SER A 82 -15.68 -11.54 -17.21
CA SER A 82 -15.15 -10.18 -17.39
C SER A 82 -13.88 -10.16 -18.26
N LEU A 83 -13.01 -11.16 -18.13
CA LEU A 83 -11.77 -11.28 -18.93
C LEU A 83 -12.05 -11.55 -20.41
N LYS A 84 -13.10 -12.29 -20.75
CA LYS A 84 -13.47 -12.63 -22.15
C LYS A 84 -13.91 -11.42 -22.99
N THR A 85 -14.35 -10.32 -22.36
CA THR A 85 -14.89 -9.13 -23.03
C THR A 85 -13.94 -7.94 -23.03
N ARG A 86 -12.72 -8.08 -22.48
CA ARG A 86 -11.76 -6.98 -22.31
C ARG A 86 -10.76 -6.95 -23.47
N PRO A 87 -10.56 -5.78 -24.10
CA PRO A 87 -9.61 -5.65 -25.20
C PRO A 87 -8.17 -5.83 -24.71
N GLU A 88 -7.34 -6.44 -25.55
CA GLU A 88 -5.89 -6.56 -25.38
C GLU A 88 -5.17 -5.47 -26.19
N PRO A 89 -3.86 -5.25 -25.99
CA PRO A 89 -3.14 -4.20 -26.68
C PRO A 89 -3.14 -4.36 -28.20
N THR A 90 -3.32 -3.25 -28.90
CA THR A 90 -3.13 -3.15 -30.36
C THR A 90 -1.65 -3.19 -30.72
N SER A 91 -1.31 -3.33 -32.00
CA SER A 91 0.08 -3.33 -32.48
C SER A 91 0.83 -2.04 -32.08
N SER A 92 0.17 -0.88 -32.23
CA SER A 92 0.75 0.41 -31.83
C SER A 92 0.94 0.54 -30.31
N GLU A 93 0.00 0.00 -29.54
CA GLU A 93 0.15 -0.03 -28.08
C GLU A 93 1.28 -0.96 -27.65
N TRP A 94 1.47 -2.10 -28.34
CA TRP A 94 2.62 -2.98 -28.08
C TRP A 94 3.96 -2.30 -28.36
N GLU A 95 4.07 -1.47 -29.38
CA GLU A 95 5.28 -0.67 -29.63
C GLU A 95 5.53 0.33 -28.49
N LEU A 96 4.50 1.01 -28.03
CA LEU A 96 4.57 1.92 -26.88
C LEU A 96 4.97 1.17 -25.60
N ILE A 97 4.36 0.03 -25.34
CA ILE A 97 4.67 -0.84 -24.19
C ILE A 97 6.12 -1.29 -24.22
N ARG A 98 6.62 -1.71 -25.38
CA ARG A 98 8.01 -2.12 -25.55
C ARG A 98 8.98 -0.97 -25.26
N MET A 99 8.73 0.21 -25.83
CA MET A 99 9.57 1.39 -25.61
C MET A 99 9.69 1.75 -24.12
N VAL A 100 8.57 1.80 -23.42
CA VAL A 100 8.55 2.13 -21.98
C VAL A 100 9.24 1.05 -21.15
N THR A 101 9.00 -0.22 -21.48
CA THR A 101 9.62 -1.34 -20.77
C THR A 101 11.14 -1.35 -20.92
N GLU A 102 11.64 -1.11 -22.12
CA GLU A 102 13.09 -0.99 -22.38
C GLU A 102 13.69 0.20 -21.66
N ALA A 103 13.02 1.35 -21.68
CA ALA A 103 13.46 2.53 -20.95
C ALA A 103 13.58 2.27 -19.44
N HIS A 104 12.62 1.54 -18.86
CA HIS A 104 12.67 1.13 -17.47
C HIS A 104 13.84 0.15 -17.21
N ARG A 105 13.97 -0.90 -17.99
CA ARG A 105 15.02 -1.91 -17.82
C ARG A 105 16.43 -1.33 -17.89
N HIS A 106 16.67 -0.41 -18.81
CA HIS A 106 17.98 0.24 -18.96
C HIS A 106 18.32 1.21 -17.82
N THR A 107 17.33 1.66 -17.07
CA THR A 107 17.49 2.64 -15.99
C THR A 107 17.15 2.09 -14.61
N ASN A 108 16.88 0.80 -14.52
CA ASN A 108 16.57 0.12 -13.27
C ASN A 108 17.83 -0.51 -12.69
N ALA A 109 18.34 0.06 -11.59
CA ALA A 109 19.59 -0.37 -10.98
C ALA A 109 19.57 -1.86 -10.58
N GLN A 110 20.61 -2.60 -10.98
CA GLN A 110 20.80 -4.03 -10.73
C GLN A 110 19.77 -4.97 -11.38
N GLY A 111 18.73 -4.45 -12.06
CA GLY A 111 17.73 -5.23 -12.76
C GLY A 111 17.14 -6.34 -11.90
N SER A 112 17.01 -7.55 -12.46
CA SER A 112 16.49 -8.74 -11.76
C SER A 112 17.43 -9.30 -10.69
N HIS A 113 18.68 -8.88 -10.65
CA HIS A 113 19.71 -9.38 -9.72
C HIS A 113 19.83 -8.56 -8.44
N TRP A 114 18.94 -7.61 -8.20
CA TRP A 114 19.01 -6.73 -7.05
C TRP A 114 18.98 -7.48 -5.70
N LYS A 115 18.25 -8.58 -5.60
CA LYS A 115 18.15 -9.38 -4.37
C LYS A 115 19.50 -10.00 -3.95
N GLN A 116 20.29 -10.45 -4.92
CA GLN A 116 21.60 -11.03 -4.66
C GLN A 116 22.68 -9.97 -4.42
N LYS A 117 22.52 -8.77 -4.97
CA LYS A 117 23.53 -7.70 -4.92
C LYS A 117 23.34 -6.71 -3.79
N ARG A 118 22.18 -6.72 -3.14
CA ARG A 118 21.86 -5.81 -2.03
C ARG A 118 22.76 -6.02 -0.83
N LYS A 119 23.08 -4.94 -0.13
CA LYS A 119 23.76 -4.93 1.15
C LYS A 119 22.82 -4.34 2.20
N PHE A 120 22.70 -4.98 3.34
CA PHE A 120 21.90 -4.47 4.44
C PHE A 120 22.60 -3.27 5.08
N LEU A 121 21.84 -2.18 5.28
CA LEU A 121 22.34 -1.01 5.97
C LEU A 121 22.58 -1.35 7.44
N VAL A 122 23.83 -1.22 7.88
CA VAL A 122 24.24 -1.40 9.27
C VAL A 122 24.38 -0.03 9.92
N ILE A 123 23.25 0.56 10.30
CA ILE A 123 23.23 1.69 11.22
C ILE A 123 22.71 1.15 12.52
N TYR A 124 23.53 1.24 13.57
CA TYR A 124 23.05 1.03 14.92
C TYR A 124 22.09 2.19 15.21
N ILE A 125 20.79 1.96 15.05
CA ILE A 125 19.78 2.84 15.63
C ILE A 125 20.11 2.86 17.10
N GLY A 126 20.63 4.00 17.58
CA GLY A 126 21.17 4.10 18.91
C GLY A 126 20.18 3.73 19.99
N VAL A 127 20.13 2.44 20.29
CA VAL A 127 20.11 2.05 21.67
C VAL A 127 21.52 2.38 22.11
N LEU A 128 21.70 3.58 22.66
CA LEU A 128 22.75 3.82 23.62
C LEU A 128 22.73 2.58 24.49
N GLN A 129 23.69 1.67 24.30
CA GLN A 129 24.05 0.76 25.36
C GLN A 129 24.48 1.69 26.48
N ALA A 130 23.54 1.92 27.40
CA ALA A 130 23.87 2.59 28.64
C ALA A 130 25.12 1.89 29.15
N LYS A 131 26.23 2.62 29.23
CA LYS A 131 27.41 2.11 29.91
C LYS A 131 26.92 1.61 31.26
N PRO A 132 27.47 0.49 31.79
CA PRO A 132 27.03 -0.05 33.08
C PRO A 132 27.04 0.97 34.23
N GLU A 133 27.67 2.12 34.05
CA GLU A 133 27.81 3.23 34.99
C GLU A 133 26.57 4.15 35.04
N ASP A 134 25.66 4.08 34.08
CA ASP A 134 24.43 4.88 34.01
C ASP A 134 23.19 4.19 34.63
N ILE A 135 23.38 3.02 35.25
CA ILE A 135 22.32 2.27 35.92
C ILE A 135 22.08 2.91 37.30
N GLY A 136 21.29 3.97 37.35
CA GLY A 136 20.95 4.62 38.64
C GLY A 136 20.25 5.97 38.53
N GLN A 137 20.18 6.55 37.35
CA GLN A 137 19.35 7.72 37.08
C GLN A 137 18.06 7.25 36.39
N SER A 138 16.92 7.53 37.02
CA SER A 138 15.62 7.33 36.41
C SER A 138 15.66 7.96 35.01
N PRO A 139 15.47 7.20 33.91
CA PRO A 139 15.34 7.82 32.61
C PRO A 139 14.08 8.66 32.67
N VAL A 140 14.24 9.98 32.69
CA VAL A 140 13.20 10.86 32.15
C VAL A 140 12.93 10.27 30.76
N ALA A 141 11.73 9.75 30.57
CA ALA A 141 11.32 9.23 29.27
C ALA A 141 11.73 10.28 28.25
N PRO A 142 12.53 9.96 27.22
CA PRO A 142 12.86 10.92 26.19
C PRO A 142 11.53 11.40 25.63
N THR A 143 11.23 12.66 25.82
CA THR A 143 10.21 13.35 25.03
C THR A 143 10.50 12.94 23.62
N SER A 144 9.50 12.40 22.95
CA SER A 144 9.59 11.73 21.66
C SER A 144 10.43 12.57 20.68
N ASP A 145 11.72 12.29 20.61
CA ASP A 145 12.63 12.79 19.57
C ASP A 145 12.33 12.13 18.21
N GLY A 146 11.06 11.70 17.99
CA GLY A 146 10.61 11.00 16.78
C GLY A 146 10.76 11.78 15.49
N ASP A 147 11.07 13.10 15.56
CA ASP A 147 11.30 13.97 14.42
C ASP A 147 12.78 14.29 14.18
N LYS A 148 13.69 13.93 15.08
CA LYS A 148 15.13 14.14 14.88
C LYS A 148 15.66 13.19 13.82
N VAL A 149 16.36 13.79 12.83
CA VAL A 149 17.01 13.04 11.76
C VAL A 149 18.31 12.42 12.26
N ASP A 150 18.47 11.11 12.05
CA ASP A 150 19.74 10.42 12.22
C ASP A 150 20.68 10.87 11.08
N LEU A 151 21.69 11.68 11.40
CA LEU A 151 22.59 12.27 10.42
C LEU A 151 23.47 11.23 9.71
N GLU A 152 23.81 10.13 10.37
CA GLU A 152 24.56 9.03 9.72
C GLU A 152 23.69 8.36 8.67
N ALA A 153 22.45 8.01 9.00
CA ALA A 153 21.51 7.44 8.06
C ALA A 153 21.21 8.40 6.92
N PHE A 154 20.97 9.68 7.21
CA PHE A 154 20.74 10.71 6.22
C PHE A 154 21.92 10.84 5.26
N SER A 155 23.14 10.83 5.76
CA SER A 155 24.35 10.88 4.94
C SER A 155 24.45 9.68 3.99
N GLU A 156 24.15 8.47 4.47
CA GLU A 156 24.14 7.28 3.62
C GLU A 156 23.05 7.34 2.54
N PHE A 157 21.87 7.86 2.85
CA PHE A 157 20.78 8.01 1.87
C PHE A 157 21.12 9.07 0.81
N THR A 158 21.74 10.16 1.19
CA THR A 158 22.12 11.21 0.23
C THR A 158 23.19 10.78 -0.76
N LYS A 159 24.04 9.81 -0.39
CA LYS A 159 25.04 9.23 -1.32
C LYS A 159 24.41 8.48 -2.49
N ILE A 160 23.24 7.89 -2.28
CA ILE A 160 22.55 7.10 -3.31
C ILE A 160 21.43 7.86 -4.02
N ILE A 161 21.03 9.04 -3.50
CA ILE A 161 19.91 9.81 -4.06
C ILE A 161 20.24 10.40 -5.43
N THR A 162 21.42 10.95 -5.60
CA THR A 162 21.86 11.55 -6.90
C THR A 162 21.81 10.54 -8.04
N PRO A 163 22.41 9.35 -7.94
CA PRO A 163 22.28 8.36 -9.01
C PRO A 163 20.83 7.87 -9.20
N ALA A 164 20.02 7.82 -8.14
CA ALA A 164 18.60 7.46 -8.26
C ALA A 164 17.81 8.51 -9.05
N ILE A 165 18.02 9.80 -8.77
CA ILE A 165 17.43 10.91 -9.52
C ILE A 165 17.87 10.88 -10.99
N THR A 166 19.16 10.68 -11.24
CA THR A 166 19.71 10.58 -12.59
C THR A 166 19.04 9.45 -13.39
N ARG A 167 18.82 8.29 -12.78
CA ARG A 167 18.13 7.19 -13.45
C ARG A 167 16.67 7.50 -13.80
N VAL A 168 15.97 8.30 -13.00
CA VAL A 168 14.61 8.77 -13.34
C VAL A 168 14.66 9.71 -14.55
N VAL A 169 15.61 10.64 -14.58
CA VAL A 169 15.83 11.54 -15.72
C VAL A 169 16.14 10.74 -16.99
N ASP A 170 17.03 9.76 -16.90
CA ASP A 170 17.41 8.90 -18.02
C ASP A 170 16.22 8.09 -18.54
N PHE A 171 15.37 7.59 -17.65
CA PHE A 171 14.11 6.94 -18.02
C PHE A 171 13.24 7.88 -18.86
N ALA A 172 12.97 9.07 -18.38
CA ALA A 172 12.13 10.05 -19.07
C ALA A 172 12.70 10.43 -20.45
N LYS A 173 14.00 10.65 -20.55
CA LYS A 173 14.68 11.01 -21.82
C LYS A 173 14.64 9.91 -22.88
N LYS A 174 14.45 8.67 -22.50
CA LYS A 174 14.26 7.54 -23.44
C LYS A 174 12.88 7.49 -24.07
N LEU A 175 11.93 8.28 -23.56
CA LEU A 175 10.57 8.40 -24.10
C LEU A 175 10.54 9.58 -25.10
N SER A 176 10.30 9.30 -26.37
CA SER A 176 10.29 10.32 -27.45
C SER A 176 9.30 11.44 -27.16
N MET A 177 8.08 11.10 -26.73
CA MET A 177 7.04 12.09 -26.41
C MET A 177 7.42 13.03 -25.25
N PHE A 178 8.24 12.60 -24.32
CA PHE A 178 8.79 13.45 -23.26
C PHE A 178 9.87 14.38 -23.81
N SER A 179 10.80 13.84 -24.61
CA SER A 179 11.91 14.61 -25.18
C SER A 179 11.47 15.70 -26.17
N GLU A 180 10.29 15.57 -26.74
CA GLU A 180 9.68 16.57 -27.63
C GLU A 180 9.02 17.74 -26.89
N LEU A 181 8.86 17.66 -25.58
CA LEU A 181 8.30 18.74 -24.77
C LEU A 181 9.32 19.88 -24.60
N PRO A 182 8.86 21.14 -24.37
CA PRO A 182 9.75 22.23 -23.97
C PRO A 182 10.55 21.87 -22.71
N CYS A 183 11.79 22.34 -22.62
CA CYS A 183 12.66 22.07 -21.47
C CYS A 183 12.03 22.46 -20.13
N GLU A 184 11.29 23.55 -20.10
CA GLU A 184 10.59 24.04 -18.91
C GLU A 184 9.55 23.02 -18.42
N ASP A 185 8.75 22.48 -19.34
CA ASP A 185 7.77 21.43 -19.02
C ASP A 185 8.45 20.12 -18.58
N GLN A 186 9.56 19.75 -19.23
CA GLN A 186 10.34 18.58 -18.84
C GLN A 186 10.83 18.69 -17.38
N ILE A 187 11.34 19.85 -17.00
CA ILE A 187 11.84 20.12 -15.65
C ILE A 187 10.70 20.02 -14.63
N ILE A 188 9.56 20.66 -14.91
CA ILE A 188 8.38 20.61 -14.02
C ILE A 188 7.89 19.18 -13.84
N LEU A 189 7.77 18.40 -14.92
CA LEU A 189 7.35 17.01 -14.86
C LEU A 189 8.32 16.16 -14.04
N LEU A 190 9.63 16.31 -14.25
CA LEU A 190 10.65 15.56 -13.50
C LEU A 190 10.67 15.93 -12.03
N LYS A 191 10.61 17.20 -11.68
CA LYS A 191 10.52 17.64 -10.27
C LYS A 191 9.29 17.05 -9.58
N GLY A 192 8.14 17.04 -10.25
CA GLY A 192 6.90 16.54 -9.71
C GLY A 192 6.86 15.02 -9.49
N CYS A 193 7.42 14.23 -10.42
CA CYS A 193 7.32 12.77 -10.38
C CYS A 193 8.53 12.07 -9.76
N CYS A 194 9.64 12.74 -9.53
CA CYS A 194 10.91 12.11 -9.15
C CYS A 194 10.78 11.27 -7.87
N MET A 195 10.23 11.84 -6.81
CA MET A 195 10.01 11.11 -5.56
C MET A 195 8.98 9.98 -5.71
N GLU A 196 7.95 10.19 -6.52
CA GLU A 196 6.92 9.20 -6.79
C GLU A 196 7.52 7.96 -7.47
N ILE A 197 8.32 8.15 -8.52
CA ILE A 197 8.98 7.06 -9.26
C ILE A 197 10.04 6.36 -8.41
N MET A 198 10.86 7.09 -7.68
CA MET A 198 11.84 6.50 -6.76
C MET A 198 11.17 5.66 -5.67
N SER A 199 10.06 6.14 -5.13
CA SER A 199 9.26 5.41 -4.12
C SER A 199 8.64 4.15 -4.71
N LEU A 200 8.11 4.19 -5.93
CA LEU A 200 7.60 3.01 -6.63
C LEU A 200 8.70 1.97 -6.84
N ARG A 201 9.87 2.40 -7.32
CA ARG A 201 11.03 1.51 -7.55
C ARG A 201 11.50 0.83 -6.26
N ALA A 202 11.48 1.56 -5.15
CA ALA A 202 11.78 1.00 -3.83
C ALA A 202 10.68 0.05 -3.35
N ALA A 203 9.41 0.45 -3.48
CA ALA A 203 8.26 -0.32 -2.99
C ALA A 203 8.11 -1.68 -3.69
N VAL A 204 8.40 -1.77 -5.00
CA VAL A 204 8.37 -3.06 -5.72
C VAL A 204 9.50 -4.01 -5.32
N ARG A 205 10.50 -3.50 -4.61
CA ARG A 205 11.60 -4.27 -4.03
C ARG A 205 11.44 -4.50 -2.53
N TYR A 206 10.21 -4.48 -2.04
CA TYR A 206 9.90 -4.90 -0.69
C TYR A 206 10.09 -6.41 -0.54
N ASP A 207 10.86 -6.81 0.47
CA ASP A 207 11.08 -8.21 0.83
C ASP A 207 10.34 -8.55 2.12
N PRO A 208 9.30 -9.40 2.07
CA PRO A 208 8.54 -9.77 3.26
C PRO A 208 9.35 -10.55 4.30
N GLU A 209 10.37 -11.30 3.88
CA GLU A 209 11.19 -12.12 4.78
C GLU A 209 12.07 -11.27 5.68
N SER A 210 12.78 -10.30 5.11
CA SER A 210 13.65 -9.38 5.86
C SER A 210 12.95 -8.11 6.31
N GLU A 211 11.72 -7.86 5.84
CA GLU A 211 10.95 -6.62 6.06
C GLU A 211 11.74 -5.36 5.66
N THR A 212 12.42 -5.43 4.52
CA THR A 212 13.25 -4.36 3.97
C THR A 212 12.77 -3.88 2.61
N LEU A 213 13.09 -2.61 2.31
CA LEU A 213 13.12 -2.07 0.96
C LEU A 213 14.54 -2.05 0.44
N THR A 214 14.73 -2.19 -0.87
CA THR A 214 16.04 -2.01 -1.49
C THR A 214 16.09 -0.71 -2.26
N LEU A 215 16.93 0.21 -1.81
CA LEU A 215 17.13 1.52 -2.41
C LEU A 215 18.27 1.46 -3.43
N SER A 216 18.07 2.05 -4.61
CA SER A 216 19.06 2.09 -5.70
C SER A 216 19.61 0.70 -6.09
N GLY A 217 18.88 -0.36 -5.82
CA GLY A 217 19.30 -1.73 -6.09
C GLY A 217 20.45 -2.26 -5.22
N GLU A 218 20.93 -1.49 -4.26
CA GLU A 218 22.13 -1.81 -3.48
C GLU A 218 21.91 -1.83 -1.98
N MET A 219 21.09 -0.94 -1.44
CA MET A 219 20.93 -0.72 0.00
C MET A 219 19.59 -1.27 0.49
N ALA A 220 19.62 -2.33 1.26
CA ALA A 220 18.44 -2.85 1.94
C ALA A 220 18.27 -2.16 3.30
N VAL A 221 17.12 -1.50 3.47
CA VAL A 221 16.82 -0.70 4.66
C VAL A 221 15.55 -1.17 5.34
N LYS A 222 15.52 -1.10 6.66
CA LYS A 222 14.33 -1.33 7.46
C LYS A 222 13.51 -0.04 7.61
N ARG A 223 12.23 -0.19 7.92
CA ARG A 223 11.28 0.93 8.12
C ARG A 223 11.84 2.01 9.05
N GLU A 224 12.34 1.63 10.22
CA GLU A 224 12.87 2.57 11.21
C GLU A 224 14.15 3.28 10.72
N GLN A 225 15.01 2.61 10.00
CA GLN A 225 16.21 3.21 9.42
C GLN A 225 15.85 4.31 8.43
N LEU A 226 14.89 4.05 7.55
CA LEU A 226 14.42 5.03 6.56
C LEU A 226 13.68 6.18 7.23
N LYS A 227 12.88 5.88 8.25
CA LYS A 227 12.15 6.87 9.05
C LYS A 227 13.09 7.83 9.78
N ASN A 228 14.05 7.29 10.49
CA ASN A 228 15.03 8.07 11.25
C ASN A 228 16.05 8.77 10.34
N GLY A 229 16.25 8.28 9.13
CA GLY A 229 17.12 8.86 8.12
C GLY A 229 16.57 10.10 7.41
N GLY A 230 15.48 10.66 7.86
CA GLY A 230 14.92 11.92 7.37
C GLY A 230 13.53 11.83 6.78
N LEU A 231 13.08 10.67 6.30
CA LEU A 231 11.77 10.54 5.64
C LEU A 231 10.58 10.53 6.61
N GLY A 232 10.78 10.23 7.90
CA GLY A 232 9.69 10.25 8.89
C GLY A 232 8.51 9.37 8.45
N VAL A 233 7.32 9.93 8.46
CA VAL A 233 6.08 9.23 8.11
C VAL A 233 6.02 8.77 6.63
N VAL A 234 6.81 9.35 5.75
CA VAL A 234 6.93 8.92 4.34
C VAL A 234 7.47 7.49 4.26
N SER A 235 8.36 7.10 5.16
CA SER A 235 8.85 5.73 5.30
C SER A 235 7.70 4.73 5.48
N ASP A 236 6.78 5.02 6.40
CA ASP A 236 5.63 4.15 6.66
C ASP A 236 4.77 3.98 5.40
N ALA A 237 4.51 5.07 4.69
CA ALA A 237 3.74 5.06 3.44
C ALA A 237 4.39 4.21 2.35
N ILE A 238 5.71 4.30 2.18
CA ILE A 238 6.46 3.51 1.18
C ILE A 238 6.46 2.02 1.56
N PHE A 239 6.67 1.67 2.82
CA PHE A 239 6.63 0.27 3.28
C PHE A 239 5.24 -0.34 3.14
N ASP A 240 4.19 0.39 3.49
CA ASP A 240 2.80 -0.08 3.34
C ASP A 240 2.44 -0.28 1.86
N LEU A 241 2.89 0.63 0.99
CA LEU A 241 2.77 0.47 -0.45
C LEU A 241 3.50 -0.78 -0.95
N GLY A 242 4.73 -1.03 -0.47
CA GLY A 242 5.52 -2.22 -0.81
C GLY A 242 4.82 -3.51 -0.43
N LYS A 243 4.27 -3.58 0.78
CA LYS A 243 3.45 -4.72 1.23
C LYS A 243 2.24 -4.96 0.33
N SER A 244 1.55 -3.90 -0.06
CA SER A 244 0.40 -3.98 -0.95
C SER A 244 0.77 -4.40 -2.37
N LEU A 245 1.85 -3.84 -2.94
CA LEU A 245 2.33 -4.17 -4.28
C LEU A 245 2.89 -5.60 -4.39
N ALA A 246 3.44 -6.15 -3.31
CA ALA A 246 3.91 -7.53 -3.28
C ALA A 246 2.80 -8.53 -3.64
N GLN A 247 1.55 -8.23 -3.29
CA GLN A 247 0.38 -9.05 -3.62
C GLN A 247 -0.04 -8.94 -5.09
N PHE A 248 0.35 -7.88 -5.78
CA PHE A 248 -0.02 -7.63 -7.18
C PHE A 248 0.87 -8.37 -8.17
N ASN A 249 2.05 -8.78 -7.75
CA ASN A 249 3.01 -9.49 -8.59
C ASN A 249 3.25 -8.78 -9.94
N LEU A 250 3.57 -7.49 -9.88
CA LEU A 250 3.81 -6.66 -11.05
C LEU A 250 5.08 -7.10 -11.79
N ASP A 251 5.01 -7.09 -13.12
CA ASP A 251 6.18 -7.26 -13.95
C ASP A 251 6.86 -5.92 -14.30
N ASP A 252 7.99 -5.97 -14.99
CA ASP A 252 8.74 -4.77 -15.39
C ASP A 252 7.93 -3.83 -16.27
N THR A 253 7.07 -4.36 -17.10
CA THR A 253 6.20 -3.59 -18.00
C THR A 253 5.15 -2.81 -17.22
N GLU A 254 4.53 -3.43 -16.24
CA GLU A 254 3.53 -2.79 -15.38
C GLU A 254 4.16 -1.68 -14.54
N VAL A 255 5.35 -1.91 -14.00
CA VAL A 255 6.13 -0.88 -13.29
C VAL A 255 6.52 0.26 -14.22
N ALA A 256 7.00 -0.05 -15.42
CA ALA A 256 7.37 0.95 -16.42
C ALA A 256 6.18 1.83 -16.83
N LEU A 257 5.02 1.24 -17.05
CA LEU A 257 3.79 1.96 -17.41
C LEU A 257 3.28 2.84 -16.25
N LEU A 258 3.35 2.37 -15.02
CA LEU A 258 3.07 3.21 -13.84
C LEU A 258 3.98 4.43 -13.80
N GLN A 259 5.28 4.25 -14.04
CA GLN A 259 6.23 5.36 -14.10
C GLN A 259 5.88 6.37 -15.19
N ALA A 260 5.50 5.90 -16.37
CA ALA A 260 5.09 6.77 -17.49
C ALA A 260 3.83 7.57 -17.17
N VAL A 261 2.86 6.96 -16.51
CA VAL A 261 1.63 7.65 -16.05
C VAL A 261 1.95 8.73 -15.02
N LEU A 262 2.84 8.46 -14.07
CA LEU A 262 3.30 9.43 -13.08
C LEU A 262 4.07 10.59 -13.74
N LEU A 263 4.95 10.29 -14.68
CA LEU A 263 5.75 11.27 -15.41
C LEU A 263 4.88 12.27 -16.18
N MET A 264 3.91 11.74 -16.95
CA MET A 264 3.02 12.53 -17.81
C MET A 264 1.78 13.05 -17.08
N SER A 265 1.98 13.68 -15.95
CA SER A 265 0.91 14.28 -15.14
C SER A 265 0.64 15.73 -15.57
N SER A 266 -0.45 15.95 -16.28
CA SER A 266 -0.81 17.25 -16.85
C SER A 266 -1.27 18.30 -15.82
N ASP A 267 -1.49 17.90 -14.60
CA ASP A 267 -1.95 18.74 -13.48
C ASP A 267 -0.82 19.35 -12.65
N ARG A 268 0.45 19.23 -13.10
CA ARG A 268 1.58 19.92 -12.44
C ARG A 268 1.51 21.42 -12.68
N THR A 269 1.74 22.19 -11.63
CA THR A 269 1.68 23.64 -11.69
C THR A 269 2.76 24.22 -12.62
N GLY A 270 2.38 25.15 -13.48
CA GLY A 270 3.32 25.86 -14.35
C GLY A 270 3.55 25.23 -15.74
N LEU A 271 2.92 24.11 -16.06
CA LEU A 271 3.03 23.49 -17.38
C LEU A 271 2.43 24.36 -18.48
N THR A 272 3.08 24.39 -19.65
CA THR A 272 2.63 25.10 -20.84
C THR A 272 1.91 24.21 -21.84
N CYS A 273 2.40 23.00 -22.09
CA CYS A 273 1.84 22.04 -23.06
C CYS A 273 0.86 21.04 -22.40
N VAL A 274 -0.06 21.52 -21.59
CA VAL A 274 -1.00 20.68 -20.79
C VAL A 274 -1.74 19.67 -21.64
N GLU A 275 -2.35 20.08 -22.75
CA GLU A 275 -3.12 19.19 -23.63
C GLU A 275 -2.28 18.07 -24.26
N LYS A 276 -1.05 18.37 -24.65
CA LYS A 276 -0.13 17.38 -25.23
C LYS A 276 0.28 16.34 -24.19
N ILE A 277 0.55 16.79 -22.96
CA ILE A 277 0.92 15.92 -21.83
C ILE A 277 -0.27 15.02 -21.46
N GLU A 278 -1.47 15.59 -21.38
CA GLU A 278 -2.70 14.84 -21.08
C GLU A 278 -2.95 13.73 -22.09
N LYS A 279 -2.86 14.05 -23.40
CA LYS A 279 -3.00 13.06 -24.47
C LYS A 279 -1.96 11.94 -24.38
N CYS A 280 -0.72 12.27 -24.02
CA CYS A 280 0.32 11.27 -23.79
C CYS A 280 -0.01 10.38 -22.61
N GLN A 281 -0.47 10.95 -21.51
CA GLN A 281 -0.87 10.17 -20.33
C GLN A 281 -2.05 9.23 -20.66
N GLU A 282 -3.04 9.71 -21.40
CA GLU A 282 -4.17 8.89 -21.86
C GLU A 282 -3.72 7.70 -22.72
N MET A 283 -2.75 7.90 -23.62
CA MET A 283 -2.16 6.83 -24.41
C MET A 283 -1.50 5.77 -23.53
N PHE A 284 -0.73 6.18 -22.52
CA PHE A 284 -0.13 5.25 -21.56
C PHE A 284 -1.18 4.53 -20.71
N LEU A 285 -2.19 5.23 -20.23
CA LEU A 285 -3.28 4.64 -19.43
C LEU A 285 -4.04 3.59 -20.26
N LEU A 286 -4.36 3.88 -21.50
CA LEU A 286 -5.08 2.95 -22.36
C LEU A 286 -4.24 1.70 -22.67
N ALA A 287 -3.00 1.88 -23.07
CA ALA A 287 -2.07 0.78 -23.32
C ALA A 287 -1.86 -0.06 -22.05
N PHE A 288 -1.80 0.59 -20.89
CA PHE A 288 -1.66 -0.07 -19.59
C PHE A 288 -2.89 -0.91 -19.23
N GLU A 289 -4.09 -0.36 -19.38
CA GLU A 289 -5.33 -1.10 -19.13
C GLU A 289 -5.41 -2.35 -20.04
N HIS A 290 -5.11 -2.22 -21.33
CA HIS A 290 -5.09 -3.34 -22.27
C HIS A 290 -4.00 -4.36 -21.94
N TYR A 291 -2.84 -3.91 -21.46
CA TYR A 291 -1.80 -4.82 -21.00
C TYR A 291 -2.22 -5.60 -19.73
N ILE A 292 -2.89 -4.95 -18.79
CA ILE A 292 -3.48 -5.62 -17.62
C ILE A 292 -4.50 -6.68 -18.05
N ASN A 293 -5.34 -6.39 -19.04
CA ASN A 293 -6.26 -7.37 -19.61
C ASN A 293 -5.53 -8.58 -20.23
N TYR A 294 -4.41 -8.32 -20.90
CA TYR A 294 -3.55 -9.36 -21.46
C TYR A 294 -2.90 -10.25 -20.40
N ARG A 295 -2.44 -9.65 -19.30
CA ARG A 295 -1.79 -10.35 -18.18
C ARG A 295 -2.72 -11.29 -17.40
N LYS A 296 -3.99 -11.05 -17.39
CA LYS A 296 -5.02 -11.88 -16.73
C LYS A 296 -4.74 -12.15 -15.25
N HIS A 297 -4.53 -11.08 -14.49
CA HIS A 297 -4.35 -11.18 -13.04
C HIS A 297 -5.57 -11.80 -12.34
N ASN A 298 -5.34 -12.64 -11.33
CA ASN A 298 -6.38 -13.30 -10.54
C ASN A 298 -6.94 -12.43 -9.40
N ILE A 299 -6.87 -11.13 -9.54
CA ILE A 299 -7.35 -10.17 -8.53
C ILE A 299 -8.59 -9.46 -9.10
N PRO A 300 -9.75 -9.55 -8.41
CA PRO A 300 -10.95 -8.83 -8.83
C PRO A 300 -10.72 -7.31 -8.85
N HIS A 301 -11.21 -6.63 -9.86
CA HIS A 301 -11.08 -5.18 -10.01
C HIS A 301 -9.61 -4.69 -9.96
N PHE A 302 -8.73 -5.44 -10.63
CA PHE A 302 -7.29 -5.17 -10.55
C PHE A 302 -6.93 -3.79 -11.11
N TRP A 303 -7.49 -3.41 -12.25
CA TRP A 303 -7.22 -2.11 -12.86
C TRP A 303 -7.59 -0.93 -11.95
N PRO A 304 -8.79 -0.82 -11.38
CA PRO A 304 -9.09 0.22 -10.40
C PRO A 304 -8.19 0.21 -9.17
N LYS A 305 -7.84 -0.97 -8.68
CA LYS A 305 -6.91 -1.11 -7.54
C LYS A 305 -5.52 -0.58 -7.85
N LEU A 306 -5.06 -0.80 -9.07
CA LEU A 306 -3.78 -0.31 -9.55
C LEU A 306 -3.78 1.22 -9.71
N LEU A 307 -4.88 1.80 -10.22
CA LEU A 307 -5.04 3.24 -10.29
C LEU A 307 -5.04 3.92 -8.91
N MET A 308 -5.58 3.26 -7.89
CA MET A 308 -5.48 3.75 -6.51
C MET A 308 -4.03 3.82 -6.01
N LYS A 309 -3.14 2.97 -6.52
CA LYS A 309 -1.70 3.03 -6.20
C LYS A 309 -1.03 4.27 -6.79
N VAL A 310 -1.50 4.77 -7.91
CA VAL A 310 -1.06 6.07 -8.44
C VAL A 310 -1.38 7.19 -7.45
N THR A 311 -2.56 7.17 -6.85
CA THR A 311 -2.96 8.12 -5.79
C THR A 311 -2.06 8.00 -4.56
N ASP A 312 -1.77 6.79 -4.12
CA ASP A 312 -0.86 6.54 -2.99
C ASP A 312 0.55 7.11 -3.27
N LEU A 313 1.07 6.92 -4.47
CA LEU A 313 2.37 7.45 -4.89
C LEU A 313 2.38 8.98 -4.94
N ARG A 314 1.33 9.60 -5.43
CA ARG A 314 1.18 11.06 -5.41
C ARG A 314 1.14 11.62 -3.99
N MET A 315 0.44 10.95 -3.09
CA MET A 315 0.42 11.29 -1.67
C MET A 315 1.83 11.24 -1.06
N ILE A 316 2.60 10.21 -1.39
CA ILE A 316 4.00 10.08 -0.95
C ILE A 316 4.83 11.27 -1.44
N GLY A 317 4.69 11.66 -2.70
CA GLY A 317 5.38 12.83 -3.26
C GLY A 317 5.04 14.13 -2.52
N ALA A 318 3.76 14.36 -2.25
CA ALA A 318 3.29 15.53 -1.52
C ALA A 318 3.79 15.55 -0.05
N CYS A 319 3.71 14.43 0.63
CA CYS A 319 4.24 14.30 2.00
C CYS A 319 5.76 14.50 2.04
N HIS A 320 6.49 14.02 1.03
CA HIS A 320 7.93 14.22 0.92
C HIS A 320 8.30 15.69 0.77
N ALA A 321 7.55 16.47 -0.02
CA ALA A 321 7.79 17.90 -0.17
C ALA A 321 7.76 18.62 1.19
N SER A 322 6.76 18.33 2.00
CA SER A 322 6.66 18.84 3.39
C SER A 322 7.83 18.35 4.26
N ARG A 323 8.20 17.08 4.13
CA ARG A 323 9.29 16.48 4.90
C ARG A 323 10.66 17.01 4.51
N PHE A 324 10.84 17.37 3.24
CA PHE A 324 12.07 17.96 2.74
C PHE A 324 12.38 19.32 3.42
N LEU A 325 11.36 20.15 3.64
CA LEU A 325 11.53 21.41 4.39
C LEU A 325 12.01 21.14 5.83
N HIS A 326 11.50 20.12 6.47
CA HIS A 326 11.94 19.69 7.79
C HIS A 326 13.40 19.21 7.77
N MET A 327 13.78 18.40 6.78
CA MET A 327 15.18 17.95 6.62
C MET A 327 16.14 19.12 6.45
N LYS A 328 15.74 20.17 5.71
CA LYS A 328 16.59 21.38 5.52
C LYS A 328 16.86 22.14 6.82
N VAL A 329 15.95 22.09 7.77
CA VAL A 329 16.13 22.69 9.10
C VAL A 329 17.01 21.83 9.99
N GLU A 330 16.78 20.51 9.98
CA GLU A 330 17.42 19.56 10.90
C GLU A 330 18.82 19.12 10.47
N CYS A 331 19.11 19.13 9.17
CA CYS A 331 20.35 18.59 8.62
C CYS A 331 21.29 19.69 8.13
N PRO A 332 22.63 19.50 8.29
CA PRO A 332 23.62 20.43 7.74
C PRO A 332 23.51 20.54 6.21
N THR A 333 23.61 21.76 5.69
CA THR A 333 23.50 22.06 4.25
C THR A 333 24.53 21.29 3.42
N GLU A 334 25.70 21.01 3.99
CA GLU A 334 26.78 20.28 3.32
C GLU A 334 26.44 18.82 2.99
N LEU A 335 25.44 18.23 3.69
CA LEU A 335 25.00 16.87 3.44
C LEU A 335 24.03 16.74 2.26
N PHE A 336 23.52 17.86 1.72
CA PHE A 336 22.60 17.87 0.60
C PHE A 336 23.35 17.88 -0.72
N PRO A 337 23.24 16.82 -1.56
CA PRO A 337 23.80 16.86 -2.91
C PRO A 337 23.14 17.95 -3.75
N PRO A 338 23.88 18.63 -4.66
CA PRO A 338 23.33 19.70 -5.49
C PRO A 338 22.08 19.29 -6.28
N LEU A 339 22.08 18.13 -6.90
CA LEU A 339 20.94 17.64 -7.67
C LEU A 339 19.71 17.37 -6.78
N PHE A 340 19.92 16.92 -5.55
CA PHE A 340 18.85 16.72 -4.57
C PHE A 340 18.17 18.05 -4.21
N LEU A 341 18.96 19.08 -3.97
CA LEU A 341 18.44 20.44 -3.76
C LEU A 341 17.70 20.96 -5.00
N GLU A 342 18.30 20.87 -6.18
CA GLU A 342 17.70 21.33 -7.43
C GLU A 342 16.32 20.72 -7.70
N VAL A 343 16.16 19.43 -7.44
CA VAL A 343 14.90 18.72 -7.70
C VAL A 343 13.82 19.07 -6.68
N PHE A 344 14.18 19.28 -5.41
CA PHE A 344 13.21 19.38 -4.32
C PHE A 344 13.09 20.76 -3.67
N GLU A 345 14.02 21.70 -3.93
CA GLU A 345 14.05 23.02 -3.29
C GLU A 345 13.00 23.99 -3.83
N ASP A 346 12.73 23.97 -5.13
CA ASP A 346 11.83 24.91 -5.82
C ASP A 346 10.39 24.40 -5.95
N GLN A 347 9.89 23.68 -4.96
CA GLN A 347 8.47 23.40 -4.88
C GLN A 347 7.75 24.51 -4.10
N ASP A 348 8.20 25.75 -4.29
CA ASP A 348 7.52 26.89 -3.71
C ASP A 348 6.17 27.11 -4.39
N VAL A 349 5.13 26.79 -3.60
CA VAL A 349 3.74 27.27 -3.56
C VAL A 349 2.88 27.04 -4.79
#